data_f9594446f5c38e05d4bbe59b66787762
#
_entry.id   f9594446f5c38e05d4bbe59b66787762
#
_cell.length_a   1.000
_cell.length_b   1.000
_cell.length_c   1.000
_cell.angle_alpha   90.00
_cell.angle_beta   90.00
_cell.angle_gamma   90.00
#
_symmetry.space_group_name_H-M   'P 1'
#
loop_
_entity.id
_entity.type
_entity.pdbx_description
1 polymer ?
#
loop_
_entity_poly.entity_id
_entity_poly.type
_entity_poly.pdbx_seq_one_letter_code
_entity_poly.pdbx_strand_id
1 'polypeptide(L)'
;MLIKASFFILISIFYFCDAEIKLIQATIRHSDRNPIDGSSAFLFYPKDPYKDRDWYPDGPMELTNKGKLRAYNLGKLLREKYKDLLGPIYKPSSVYFKSIAMTRAINTAHLVAAGLFPPSSSQIWNPNLPWIPIPVYSVPTEEDVMNYAMMSCENYSIDRKKAAQEVDRLLEVIGDVQDFFDYLSLNTGVNHTRPIQGWILYHQLAAYASLGLELEPWTDKIFPDGKLVDISAIEYILQTYTDRMKRLMGGIWIKTFLDHVDDLLSGRNVERKGFFYASNEIQVGAILNTLKVYKPHIPGYASTLIFELHESNDEYYVKVVYINENNLTEFVVPGCESSVCSLETFKKVLKNVTMQSFDIDCGRKGNFSIIDL
;
A
#
# COMPACT_ATOMS: atom_id res chain seq x y z
N MET A 1 -18.87 -63.74 -7.63
CA MET A 1 -19.30 -62.70 -8.55
C MET A 1 -19.13 -61.37 -7.79
N LEU A 2 -17.94 -60.73 -7.97
CA LEU A 2 -17.55 -59.50 -7.27
C LEU A 2 -17.85 -58.29 -8.20
N ILE A 3 -18.78 -57.47 -7.85
CA ILE A 3 -19.13 -56.24 -8.54
C ILE A 3 -18.14 -55.17 -8.11
N LYS A 4 -17.24 -54.76 -8.98
CA LYS A 4 -16.37 -53.59 -8.80
C LYS A 4 -17.20 -52.33 -9.07
N ALA A 5 -17.50 -51.56 -8.03
CA ALA A 5 -18.06 -50.23 -8.15
C ALA A 5 -16.90 -49.27 -8.51
N SER A 6 -16.86 -48.80 -9.72
CA SER A 6 -15.96 -47.71 -10.16
C SER A 6 -16.54 -46.37 -9.68
N PHE A 7 -15.94 -45.75 -8.71
CA PHE A 7 -16.21 -44.34 -8.36
C PHE A 7 -15.55 -43.44 -9.42
N PHE A 8 -16.36 -42.87 -10.29
CA PHE A 8 -15.94 -41.74 -11.12
C PHE A 8 -15.93 -40.49 -10.27
N ILE A 9 -14.73 -40.01 -9.86
CA ILE A 9 -14.54 -38.68 -9.33
C ILE A 9 -14.64 -37.73 -10.53
N LEU A 10 -15.78 -37.07 -10.66
CA LEU A 10 -15.92 -35.90 -11.55
C LEU A 10 -15.10 -34.76 -10.93
N ILE A 11 -13.85 -34.63 -11.40
CA ILE A 11 -13.08 -33.39 -11.20
C ILE A 11 -13.70 -32.38 -12.16
N SER A 12 -14.59 -31.54 -11.65
CA SER A 12 -15.04 -30.33 -12.34
C SER A 12 -13.82 -29.39 -12.42
N ILE A 13 -13.09 -29.49 -13.51
CA ILE A 13 -12.13 -28.47 -13.91
C ILE A 13 -13.00 -27.28 -14.32
N PHE A 14 -13.19 -26.33 -13.39
CA PHE A 14 -13.72 -25.02 -13.74
C PHE A 14 -12.70 -24.36 -14.68
N TYR A 15 -12.93 -24.49 -15.97
CA TYR A 15 -12.33 -23.58 -16.95
C TYR A 15 -12.91 -22.19 -16.63
N PHE A 16 -12.11 -21.34 -15.99
CA PHE A 16 -12.34 -19.91 -16.03
C PHE A 16 -12.14 -19.45 -17.49
N CYS A 17 -13.19 -19.61 -18.29
CA CYS A 17 -13.22 -19.10 -19.64
C CYS A 17 -13.34 -17.57 -19.53
N ASP A 18 -12.29 -16.84 -19.89
CA ASP A 18 -12.22 -15.40 -20.13
C ASP A 18 -12.92 -14.50 -19.11
N ALA A 19 -12.48 -14.51 -17.85
CA ALA A 19 -12.91 -13.50 -16.87
C ALA A 19 -12.35 -12.12 -17.27
N GLU A 20 -13.23 -11.19 -17.67
CA GLU A 20 -12.85 -9.84 -18.06
C GLU A 20 -12.67 -8.94 -16.82
N ILE A 21 -11.56 -8.18 -16.77
CA ILE A 21 -11.37 -7.17 -15.73
C ILE A 21 -12.26 -5.97 -16.02
N LYS A 22 -13.12 -5.59 -15.06
CA LYS A 22 -14.06 -4.46 -15.19
C LYS A 22 -13.61 -3.19 -14.49
N LEU A 23 -12.84 -3.33 -13.41
CA LEU A 23 -12.39 -2.21 -12.59
C LEU A 23 -11.13 -2.60 -11.81
N ILE A 24 -10.22 -1.63 -11.61
CA ILE A 24 -9.08 -1.76 -10.70
C ILE A 24 -8.98 -0.58 -9.75
N GLN A 25 -8.53 -0.87 -8.52
CA GLN A 25 -8.08 0.12 -7.56
C GLN A 25 -6.67 -0.25 -7.08
N ALA A 26 -5.70 0.62 -7.33
CA ALA A 26 -4.30 0.43 -6.97
C ALA A 26 -3.87 1.41 -5.87
N THR A 27 -3.35 0.88 -4.76
CA THR A 27 -2.70 1.65 -3.69
C THR A 27 -1.20 1.49 -3.81
N ILE A 28 -0.48 2.57 -4.04
CA ILE A 28 0.93 2.60 -4.43
C ILE A 28 1.72 3.31 -3.32
N ARG A 29 2.72 2.64 -2.75
CA ARG A 29 3.73 3.33 -1.93
C ARG A 29 4.53 4.28 -2.81
N HIS A 30 4.87 5.50 -2.32
CA HIS A 30 5.82 6.37 -3.01
C HIS A 30 7.14 5.64 -3.30
N SER A 31 7.83 6.06 -4.35
CA SER A 31 9.07 5.45 -4.81
C SER A 31 10.29 5.89 -3.99
N ASP A 32 11.50 5.44 -4.43
CA ASP A 32 12.77 5.69 -3.73
C ASP A 32 13.00 7.18 -3.52
N ARG A 33 13.35 7.52 -2.30
CA ARG A 33 13.51 8.89 -1.83
C ARG A 33 14.85 9.12 -1.16
N ASN A 34 15.25 10.38 -1.07
CA ASN A 34 16.35 10.78 -0.20
C ASN A 34 16.00 10.47 1.27
N PRO A 35 17.02 10.26 2.10
CA PRO A 35 16.84 10.07 3.53
C PRO A 35 16.14 11.25 4.21
N ILE A 36 15.76 11.03 5.45
CA ILE A 36 15.31 12.09 6.35
C ILE A 36 16.52 12.91 6.74
N ASP A 37 16.39 14.23 6.79
CA ASP A 37 17.47 15.09 7.26
C ASP A 37 17.60 15.07 8.79
N GLY A 38 18.76 15.49 9.27
CA GLY A 38 19.07 15.56 10.70
C GLY A 38 18.28 16.63 11.48
N SER A 39 17.41 17.41 10.82
CA SER A 39 16.60 18.44 11.48
C SER A 39 15.44 17.87 12.27
N SER A 40 15.06 16.62 12.00
CA SER A 40 13.97 15.94 12.70
C SER A 40 14.49 15.16 13.91
N ALA A 41 14.35 15.70 15.10
CA ALA A 41 14.81 15.10 16.36
C ALA A 41 14.26 13.68 16.62
N PHE A 42 13.16 13.29 15.98
CA PHE A 42 12.55 11.96 16.12
C PHE A 42 13.12 10.90 15.16
N LEU A 43 13.80 11.33 14.09
CA LEU A 43 14.06 10.51 12.93
C LEU A 43 15.56 10.35 12.64
N PHE A 44 16.38 10.95 13.45
CA PHE A 44 17.82 11.05 13.30
C PHE A 44 18.55 10.23 14.40
N TYR A 45 19.60 9.49 14.01
CA TYR A 45 20.47 8.89 15.00
C TYR A 45 21.84 9.61 15.05
N PRO A 46 22.32 9.99 16.27
CA PRO A 46 23.49 10.85 16.43
C PRO A 46 24.77 10.39 15.74
N LYS A 47 24.92 9.07 15.57
CA LYS A 47 26.10 8.45 14.91
C LYS A 47 25.93 8.25 13.41
N ASP A 48 24.90 8.81 12.80
CA ASP A 48 24.65 8.71 11.36
C ASP A 48 25.82 9.32 10.57
N PRO A 49 26.51 8.54 9.72
CA PRO A 49 27.64 9.03 8.94
C PRO A 49 27.22 10.06 7.88
N TYR A 50 25.96 10.11 7.52
CA TYR A 50 25.42 11.00 6.49
C TYR A 50 24.56 12.14 7.05
N LYS A 51 24.59 12.38 8.36
CA LYS A 51 23.75 13.38 9.05
C LYS A 51 23.88 14.80 8.50
N ASP A 52 25.08 15.18 8.08
CA ASP A 52 25.41 16.52 7.59
C ASP A 52 25.42 16.60 6.06
N ARG A 53 24.92 15.54 5.38
CA ARG A 53 24.95 15.47 3.92
C ARG A 53 23.86 16.36 3.32
N ASP A 54 24.26 17.21 2.38
CA ASP A 54 23.33 17.93 1.52
C ASP A 54 22.74 16.97 0.46
N TRP A 55 21.41 16.95 0.36
CA TRP A 55 20.65 16.14 -0.60
C TRP A 55 20.28 16.94 -1.86
N TYR A 56 21.10 17.94 -2.20
CA TYR A 56 20.96 18.71 -3.44
C TYR A 56 20.98 17.79 -4.68
N PRO A 57 20.18 18.07 -5.75
CA PRO A 57 19.27 19.22 -5.88
C PRO A 57 17.84 18.97 -5.34
N ASP A 58 17.45 17.73 -5.10
CA ASP A 58 16.05 17.38 -4.80
C ASP A 58 15.66 17.71 -3.35
N GLY A 59 16.59 17.61 -2.41
CA GLY A 59 16.33 17.82 -0.98
C GLY A 59 15.98 16.54 -0.21
N PRO A 60 15.89 16.62 1.13
CA PRO A 60 15.53 15.49 1.98
C PRO A 60 14.10 15.01 1.68
N MET A 61 13.87 13.70 1.79
CA MET A 61 12.59 13.04 1.58
C MET A 61 12.02 13.12 0.15
N GLU A 62 12.66 13.80 -0.79
CA GLU A 62 12.24 13.92 -2.18
C GLU A 62 12.68 12.71 -3.02
N LEU A 63 11.99 12.46 -4.15
CA LEU A 63 12.30 11.33 -5.02
C LEU A 63 13.70 11.44 -5.62
N THR A 64 14.46 10.36 -5.50
CA THR A 64 15.72 10.20 -6.22
C THR A 64 15.49 9.91 -7.71
N ASN A 65 16.51 10.09 -8.56
CA ASN A 65 16.40 9.70 -9.98
C ASN A 65 16.10 8.20 -10.15
N LYS A 66 16.62 7.35 -9.27
CA LYS A 66 16.26 5.92 -9.22
C LYS A 66 14.77 5.75 -8.92
N GLY A 67 14.24 6.50 -7.95
CA GLY A 67 12.82 6.49 -7.60
C GLY A 67 11.95 7.00 -8.73
N LYS A 68 12.36 8.08 -9.39
CA LYS A 68 11.64 8.60 -10.58
C LYS A 68 11.53 7.53 -11.68
N LEU A 69 12.64 6.84 -11.98
CA LEU A 69 12.65 5.76 -12.97
C LEU A 69 11.81 4.55 -12.55
N ARG A 70 11.89 4.14 -11.27
CA ARG A 70 11.08 3.02 -10.74
C ARG A 70 9.58 3.31 -10.85
N ALA A 71 9.14 4.50 -10.46
CA ALA A 71 7.73 4.91 -10.57
C ALA A 71 7.24 4.90 -12.03
N TYR A 72 8.04 5.42 -12.96
CA TYR A 72 7.74 5.37 -14.38
C TYR A 72 7.64 3.93 -14.91
N ASN A 73 8.59 3.06 -14.53
CA ASN A 73 8.58 1.66 -14.93
C ASN A 73 7.40 0.88 -14.33
N LEU A 74 6.97 1.20 -13.10
CA LEU A 74 5.72 0.69 -12.54
C LEU A 74 4.53 1.07 -13.43
N GLY A 75 4.46 2.33 -13.88
CA GLY A 75 3.43 2.77 -14.83
C GLY A 75 3.42 1.94 -16.11
N LYS A 76 4.59 1.63 -16.68
CA LYS A 76 4.71 0.76 -17.87
C LYS A 76 4.21 -0.66 -17.59
N LEU A 77 4.58 -1.23 -16.43
CA LEU A 77 4.11 -2.56 -16.03
C LEU A 77 2.58 -2.60 -15.90
N LEU A 78 1.99 -1.59 -15.26
CA LEU A 78 0.54 -1.46 -15.14
C LEU A 78 -0.13 -1.27 -16.51
N ARG A 79 0.54 -0.56 -17.43
CA ARG A 79 0.08 -0.42 -18.81
C ARG A 79 0.00 -1.76 -19.52
N GLU A 80 1.03 -2.58 -19.45
CA GLU A 80 1.05 -3.90 -20.05
C GLU A 80 -0.06 -4.78 -19.49
N LYS A 81 -0.26 -4.75 -18.17
CA LYS A 81 -1.25 -5.59 -17.48
C LYS A 81 -2.70 -5.16 -17.73
N TYR A 82 -2.96 -3.85 -17.84
CA TYR A 82 -4.34 -3.31 -17.84
C TYR A 82 -4.70 -2.53 -19.12
N LYS A 83 -3.95 -2.67 -20.21
CA LYS A 83 -4.19 -1.94 -21.48
C LYS A 83 -5.58 -2.19 -22.06
N ASP A 84 -6.09 -3.42 -21.95
CA ASP A 84 -7.39 -3.78 -22.49
C ASP A 84 -8.54 -3.16 -21.69
N LEU A 85 -8.39 -3.06 -20.37
CA LEU A 85 -9.33 -2.37 -19.49
C LEU A 85 -9.33 -0.85 -19.70
N LEU A 86 -8.12 -0.25 -19.71
CA LEU A 86 -7.94 1.20 -19.68
C LEU A 86 -7.97 1.86 -21.06
N GLY A 87 -7.94 1.04 -22.11
CA GLY A 87 -7.94 1.51 -23.51
C GLY A 87 -6.60 2.10 -23.95
N PRO A 88 -6.48 2.44 -25.26
CA PRO A 88 -5.20 2.84 -25.86
C PRO A 88 -4.77 4.26 -25.52
N ILE A 89 -5.68 5.13 -25.11
CA ILE A 89 -5.43 6.55 -24.85
C ILE A 89 -5.95 6.97 -23.47
N TYR A 90 -5.30 7.96 -22.88
CA TYR A 90 -5.81 8.59 -21.66
C TYR A 90 -7.13 9.32 -21.93
N LYS A 91 -8.12 9.07 -21.07
CA LYS A 91 -9.37 9.83 -20.99
C LYS A 91 -9.61 10.24 -19.54
N PRO A 92 -9.90 11.50 -19.23
CA PRO A 92 -10.18 11.96 -17.86
C PRO A 92 -11.33 11.22 -17.18
N SER A 93 -12.32 10.75 -17.97
CA SER A 93 -13.45 9.97 -17.46
C SER A 93 -13.11 8.53 -17.10
N SER A 94 -12.04 7.94 -17.67
CA SER A 94 -11.74 6.51 -17.51
C SER A 94 -10.81 6.19 -16.34
N VAL A 95 -10.03 7.17 -15.84
CA VAL A 95 -9.06 6.96 -14.75
C VAL A 95 -9.06 8.13 -13.78
N TYR A 96 -8.69 7.81 -12.54
CA TYR A 96 -8.56 8.77 -11.46
C TYR A 96 -7.23 8.55 -10.73
N PHE A 97 -6.47 9.64 -10.53
CA PHE A 97 -5.24 9.63 -9.75
C PHE A 97 -5.41 10.54 -8.54
N LYS A 98 -5.14 9.99 -7.35
CA LYS A 98 -5.07 10.75 -6.09
C LYS A 98 -3.77 10.45 -5.37
N SER A 99 -3.25 11.41 -4.65
CA SER A 99 -2.06 11.26 -3.82
C SER A 99 -2.27 11.90 -2.46
N ILE A 100 -1.56 11.41 -1.45
CA ILE A 100 -1.35 12.17 -0.22
C ILE A 100 -0.63 13.48 -0.57
N ALA A 101 -0.83 14.52 0.25
CA ALA A 101 -0.24 15.85 0.06
C ALA A 101 1.26 15.88 0.44
N MET A 102 2.04 14.97 -0.15
CA MET A 102 3.49 14.89 -0.02
C MET A 102 4.14 14.86 -1.40
N THR A 103 5.10 15.73 -1.65
CA THR A 103 5.77 15.90 -2.97
C THR A 103 6.23 14.58 -3.58
N ARG A 104 6.89 13.73 -2.80
CA ARG A 104 7.35 12.41 -3.27
C ARG A 104 6.22 11.50 -3.75
N ALA A 105 5.06 11.53 -3.08
CA ALA A 105 3.92 10.71 -3.46
C ALA A 105 3.21 11.30 -4.69
N ILE A 106 3.02 12.61 -4.74
CA ILE A 106 2.46 13.32 -5.90
C ILE A 106 3.32 13.05 -7.14
N ASN A 107 4.65 13.20 -7.01
CA ASN A 107 5.58 12.92 -8.10
C ASN A 107 5.59 11.44 -8.50
N THR A 108 5.44 10.51 -7.55
CA THR A 108 5.27 9.07 -7.86
C THR A 108 4.02 8.86 -8.72
N ALA A 109 2.88 9.45 -8.34
CA ALA A 109 1.64 9.34 -9.11
C ALA A 109 1.78 9.90 -10.53
N HIS A 110 2.41 11.07 -10.71
CA HIS A 110 2.67 11.65 -12.03
C HIS A 110 3.55 10.75 -12.90
N LEU A 111 4.58 10.15 -12.33
CA LEU A 111 5.49 9.26 -13.06
C LEU A 111 4.83 7.93 -13.42
N VAL A 112 4.02 7.37 -12.51
CA VAL A 112 3.18 6.20 -12.81
C VAL A 112 2.20 6.53 -13.94
N ALA A 113 1.52 7.68 -13.87
CA ALA A 113 0.60 8.13 -14.92
C ALA A 113 1.30 8.30 -16.28
N ALA A 114 2.52 8.86 -16.29
CA ALA A 114 3.32 9.02 -17.52
C ALA A 114 3.71 7.67 -18.14
N GLY A 115 4.08 6.67 -17.31
CA GLY A 115 4.39 5.33 -17.78
C GLY A 115 3.15 4.55 -18.23
N LEU A 116 2.01 4.78 -17.56
CA LEU A 116 0.74 4.12 -17.85
C LEU A 116 0.09 4.64 -19.14
N PHE A 117 0.23 5.93 -19.42
CA PHE A 117 -0.38 6.60 -20.57
C PHE A 117 0.66 7.39 -21.38
N PRO A 118 1.57 6.72 -22.10
CA PRO A 118 2.39 7.42 -23.08
C PRO A 118 1.47 8.06 -24.16
N PRO A 119 1.73 9.30 -24.61
CA PRO A 119 0.86 9.95 -25.57
C PRO A 119 0.78 9.17 -26.88
N SER A 120 -0.43 8.94 -27.37
CA SER A 120 -0.68 8.47 -28.73
C SER A 120 -0.58 9.63 -29.73
N SER A 121 -0.57 9.30 -31.03
CA SER A 121 -0.45 10.32 -32.10
C SER A 121 -1.44 11.48 -31.95
N SER A 122 -2.67 11.20 -31.52
CA SER A 122 -3.71 12.21 -31.32
C SER A 122 -3.53 13.08 -30.06
N GLN A 123 -2.67 12.66 -29.15
CA GLN A 123 -2.40 13.33 -27.86
C GLN A 123 -1.02 13.98 -27.79
N ILE A 124 -0.22 13.87 -28.86
CA ILE A 124 1.08 14.53 -28.96
C ILE A 124 0.86 16.02 -29.16
N TRP A 125 1.00 16.79 -28.11
CA TRP A 125 0.90 18.26 -28.14
C TRP A 125 2.26 18.94 -28.32
N ASN A 126 3.35 18.25 -28.00
CA ASN A 126 4.73 18.68 -28.24
C ASN A 126 5.55 17.48 -28.73
N PRO A 127 6.07 17.51 -29.98
CA PRO A 127 6.79 16.36 -30.54
C PRO A 127 8.11 16.02 -29.82
N ASN A 128 8.67 16.98 -29.07
CA ASN A 128 9.90 16.81 -28.32
C ASN A 128 9.66 16.37 -26.86
N LEU A 129 8.42 16.26 -26.43
CA LEU A 129 8.06 15.87 -25.06
C LEU A 129 6.99 14.77 -25.08
N PRO A 130 7.39 13.49 -25.01
CA PRO A 130 6.46 12.35 -25.01
C PRO A 130 5.75 12.19 -23.66
N TRP A 131 4.97 13.19 -23.28
CA TRP A 131 4.27 13.29 -22.02
C TRP A 131 2.95 14.04 -22.16
N ILE A 132 1.93 13.69 -21.38
CA ILE A 132 0.67 14.41 -21.25
C ILE A 132 0.40 14.77 -19.80
N PRO A 133 -0.19 15.96 -19.52
CA PRO A 133 -0.50 16.39 -18.16
C PRO A 133 -1.76 15.66 -17.63
N ILE A 134 -1.55 14.57 -16.90
CA ILE A 134 -2.63 13.84 -16.24
C ILE A 134 -2.82 14.42 -14.83
N PRO A 135 -4.03 14.85 -14.44
CA PRO A 135 -4.28 15.41 -13.12
C PRO A 135 -4.03 14.37 -12.02
N VAL A 136 -3.33 14.79 -10.96
CA VAL A 136 -3.21 14.06 -9.70
C VAL A 136 -3.84 14.93 -8.61
N TYR A 137 -4.92 14.44 -8.02
CA TYR A 137 -5.64 15.14 -6.97
C TYR A 137 -5.01 14.88 -5.62
N SER A 138 -5.08 15.86 -4.72
CA SER A 138 -4.71 15.70 -3.31
C SER A 138 -5.61 16.60 -2.46
N VAL A 139 -5.76 16.25 -1.19
CA VAL A 139 -6.42 17.07 -0.19
C VAL A 139 -5.43 17.38 0.92
N PRO A 140 -5.61 18.45 1.70
CA PRO A 140 -4.80 18.73 2.88
C PRO A 140 -4.73 17.50 3.80
N THR A 141 -3.60 17.31 4.48
CA THR A 141 -3.36 16.13 5.33
C THR A 141 -4.42 15.95 6.41
N GLU A 142 -4.89 17.05 6.99
CA GLU A 142 -5.94 17.09 8.02
C GLU A 142 -7.32 16.67 7.53
N GLU A 143 -7.56 16.74 6.22
CA GLU A 143 -8.81 16.34 5.56
C GLU A 143 -8.72 14.93 4.97
N ASP A 144 -7.51 14.39 4.82
CA ASP A 144 -7.29 13.08 4.21
C ASP A 144 -7.50 11.94 5.21
N VAL A 145 -8.75 11.69 5.57
CA VAL A 145 -9.12 10.61 6.50
C VAL A 145 -8.74 9.23 5.99
N MET A 146 -8.60 9.06 4.68
CA MET A 146 -8.24 7.78 4.06
C MET A 146 -6.80 7.38 4.38
N ASN A 147 -5.90 8.36 4.48
CA ASN A 147 -4.49 8.14 4.75
C ASN A 147 -4.09 8.47 6.20
N TYR A 148 -4.80 9.38 6.83
CA TYR A 148 -4.40 9.97 8.12
C TYR A 148 -5.49 9.90 9.18
N ALA A 149 -6.31 8.83 9.20
CA ALA A 149 -7.29 8.58 10.25
C ALA A 149 -6.67 8.69 11.67
N MET A 150 -5.41 8.26 11.80
CA MET A 150 -4.66 8.35 13.06
C MET A 150 -4.48 9.78 13.61
N MET A 151 -4.52 10.80 12.74
CA MET A 151 -4.33 12.20 13.13
C MET A 151 -5.63 12.90 13.50
N SER A 152 -6.77 12.41 13.00
CA SER A 152 -8.06 13.07 13.09
C SER A 152 -9.12 12.28 13.88
N CYS A 153 -8.79 11.08 14.37
CA CYS A 153 -9.71 10.14 15.00
C CYS A 153 -9.34 9.86 16.46
N GLU A 154 -10.13 10.35 17.41
CA GLU A 154 -9.89 10.16 18.84
C GLU A 154 -9.91 8.66 19.23
N ASN A 155 -10.91 7.92 18.76
CA ASN A 155 -11.03 6.49 19.05
C ASN A 155 -9.86 5.68 18.52
N TYR A 156 -9.26 6.09 17.40
CA TYR A 156 -8.03 5.47 16.93
C TYR A 156 -6.88 5.68 17.92
N SER A 157 -6.71 6.90 18.43
CA SER A 157 -5.67 7.22 19.42
C SER A 157 -5.84 6.44 20.72
N ILE A 158 -7.09 6.24 21.17
CA ILE A 158 -7.41 5.41 22.34
C ILE A 158 -7.01 3.95 22.09
N ASP A 159 -7.39 3.38 20.95
CA ASP A 159 -7.06 2.00 20.62
C ASP A 159 -5.57 1.80 20.36
N ARG A 160 -4.88 2.79 19.78
CA ARG A 160 -3.41 2.75 19.57
C ARG A 160 -2.65 2.71 20.91
N LYS A 161 -3.13 3.43 21.93
CA LYS A 161 -2.58 3.33 23.29
C LYS A 161 -2.77 1.95 23.90
N LYS A 162 -3.91 1.30 23.68
CA LYS A 162 -4.14 -0.10 24.12
C LYS A 162 -3.23 -1.07 23.36
N ALA A 163 -3.12 -0.90 22.03
CA ALA A 163 -2.22 -1.72 21.22
C ALA A 163 -0.75 -1.59 21.67
N ALA A 164 -0.33 -0.40 22.12
CA ALA A 164 1.01 -0.17 22.65
C ALA A 164 1.32 -0.94 23.94
N GLN A 165 0.29 -1.36 24.69
CA GLN A 165 0.46 -2.22 25.89
C GLN A 165 0.72 -3.68 25.53
N GLU A 166 0.42 -4.10 24.31
CA GLU A 166 0.66 -5.45 23.81
C GLU A 166 2.02 -5.62 23.10
N VAL A 167 2.83 -4.54 23.03
CA VAL A 167 4.12 -4.56 22.33
C VAL A 167 5.04 -5.64 22.85
N ASP A 168 5.15 -5.77 24.20
CA ASP A 168 6.05 -6.75 24.81
C ASP A 168 5.67 -8.18 24.39
N ARG A 169 4.38 -8.51 24.37
CA ARG A 169 3.88 -9.81 23.90
C ARG A 169 4.18 -10.06 22.41
N LEU A 170 4.10 -9.03 21.58
CA LEU A 170 4.45 -9.15 20.15
C LEU A 170 5.96 -9.33 19.97
N LEU A 171 6.75 -8.69 20.82
CA LEU A 171 8.21 -8.80 20.81
C LEU A 171 8.69 -10.19 21.31
N GLU A 172 8.01 -10.80 22.26
CA GLU A 172 8.33 -12.14 22.77
C GLU A 172 8.40 -13.19 21.64
N VAL A 173 7.59 -13.04 20.60
CA VAL A 173 7.60 -13.94 19.43
C VAL A 173 8.91 -13.83 18.64
N ILE A 174 9.54 -12.66 18.64
CA ILE A 174 10.82 -12.42 17.94
C ILE A 174 12.01 -12.95 18.76
N GLY A 175 11.91 -13.00 20.11
CA GLY A 175 12.96 -13.45 21.05
C GLY A 175 14.18 -12.52 21.11
N ASP A 176 14.88 -12.52 22.24
CA ASP A 176 16.14 -11.79 22.50
C ASP A 176 16.13 -10.32 22.03
N VAL A 177 15.02 -9.62 22.31
CA VAL A 177 14.79 -8.27 21.79
C VAL A 177 15.60 -7.24 22.57
N GLN A 178 15.82 -7.46 23.88
CA GLN A 178 16.57 -6.51 24.71
C GLN A 178 18.01 -6.40 24.23
N ASP A 179 18.73 -7.51 24.04
CA ASP A 179 20.09 -7.52 23.54
C ASP A 179 20.20 -6.84 22.14
N PHE A 180 19.13 -7.01 21.34
CA PHE A 180 19.08 -6.36 20.04
C PHE A 180 18.85 -4.84 20.15
N PHE A 181 17.99 -4.38 21.04
CA PHE A 181 17.83 -2.94 21.31
C PHE A 181 19.10 -2.31 21.89
N ASP A 182 19.80 -3.02 22.76
CA ASP A 182 21.09 -2.57 23.31
C ASP A 182 22.14 -2.47 22.19
N TYR A 183 22.18 -3.45 21.28
CA TYR A 183 23.02 -3.40 20.09
C TYR A 183 22.71 -2.20 19.19
N LEU A 184 21.44 -1.94 18.90
CA LEU A 184 21.04 -0.76 18.12
C LEU A 184 21.40 0.54 18.85
N SER A 185 21.18 0.60 20.16
CA SER A 185 21.48 1.77 20.97
C SER A 185 22.98 2.10 20.98
N LEU A 186 23.82 1.08 21.11
CA LEU A 186 25.27 1.23 21.06
C LEU A 186 25.74 1.82 19.73
N ASN A 187 25.20 1.33 18.61
CA ASN A 187 25.66 1.71 17.27
C ASN A 187 25.04 3.03 16.79
N THR A 188 23.79 3.32 17.12
CA THR A 188 23.11 4.53 16.67
C THR A 188 23.31 5.74 17.59
N GLY A 189 23.54 5.51 18.90
CA GLY A 189 23.51 6.55 19.92
C GLY A 189 22.10 6.98 20.36
N VAL A 190 21.06 6.28 19.88
CA VAL A 190 19.66 6.45 20.32
C VAL A 190 19.31 5.33 21.29
N ASN A 191 18.62 5.65 22.39
CA ASN A 191 18.10 4.62 23.29
C ASN A 191 16.91 3.88 22.65
N HIS A 192 17.19 2.74 22.02
CA HIS A 192 16.17 1.88 21.39
C HIS A 192 15.45 1.09 22.45
N THR A 193 14.12 1.18 22.49
CA THR A 193 13.25 0.49 23.45
C THR A 193 11.92 0.08 22.84
N ARG A 194 11.63 0.51 21.58
CA ARG A 194 10.33 0.30 20.92
C ARG A 194 10.47 0.01 19.43
N PRO A 195 9.56 -0.77 18.85
CA PRO A 195 9.56 -1.12 17.43
C PRO A 195 9.61 0.08 16.49
N ILE A 196 8.95 1.19 16.82
CA ILE A 196 8.93 2.40 15.99
C ILE A 196 10.34 2.95 15.71
N GLN A 197 11.26 2.85 16.68
CA GLN A 197 12.63 3.32 16.49
C GLN A 197 13.39 2.42 15.51
N GLY A 198 13.17 1.10 15.57
CA GLY A 198 13.69 0.15 14.59
C GLY A 198 13.12 0.41 13.19
N TRP A 199 11.81 0.68 13.10
CA TRP A 199 11.14 1.02 11.85
C TRP A 199 11.73 2.30 11.21
N ILE A 200 11.98 3.34 12.00
CA ILE A 200 12.64 4.57 11.53
C ILE A 200 14.04 4.28 11.01
N LEU A 201 14.84 3.52 11.79
CA LEU A 201 16.19 3.13 11.40
C LEU A 201 16.20 2.32 10.10
N TYR A 202 15.29 1.34 9.97
CA TYR A 202 15.16 0.56 8.73
C TYR A 202 14.94 1.46 7.52
N HIS A 203 14.02 2.41 7.61
CA HIS A 203 13.72 3.32 6.51
C HIS A 203 14.86 4.28 6.16
N GLN A 204 15.69 4.62 7.13
CA GLN A 204 16.89 5.41 6.90
C GLN A 204 17.93 4.59 6.14
N LEU A 205 18.22 3.37 6.62
CA LEU A 205 19.16 2.45 5.96
C LEU A 205 18.67 2.08 4.54
N ALA A 206 17.38 1.83 4.36
CA ALA A 206 16.80 1.53 3.05
C ALA A 206 16.96 2.70 2.06
N ALA A 207 16.87 3.94 2.53
CA ALA A 207 17.11 5.11 1.69
C ALA A 207 18.59 5.20 1.28
N TYR A 208 19.52 4.96 2.21
CA TYR A 208 20.96 4.93 1.90
C TYR A 208 21.31 3.81 0.90
N ALA A 209 20.83 2.60 1.14
CA ALA A 209 21.04 1.47 0.23
C ALA A 209 20.45 1.74 -1.17
N SER A 210 19.28 2.39 -1.24
CA SER A 210 18.68 2.78 -2.51
C SER A 210 19.53 3.77 -3.30
N LEU A 211 20.24 4.66 -2.61
CA LEU A 211 21.20 5.61 -3.20
C LEU A 211 22.55 4.98 -3.56
N GLY A 212 22.78 3.71 -3.18
CA GLY A 212 24.06 3.03 -3.34
C GLY A 212 25.15 3.57 -2.40
N LEU A 213 24.76 4.15 -1.26
CA LEU A 213 25.69 4.60 -0.24
C LEU A 213 26.18 3.40 0.57
N GLU A 214 27.44 3.48 1.00
CA GLU A 214 28.03 2.47 1.88
C GLU A 214 27.33 2.52 3.24
N LEU A 215 26.92 1.35 3.72
CA LEU A 215 26.35 1.21 5.06
C LEU A 215 27.48 0.84 6.04
N GLU A 216 27.34 1.23 7.29
CA GLU A 216 28.30 0.86 8.31
C GLU A 216 28.31 -0.66 8.56
N PRO A 217 29.46 -1.30 8.81
CA PRO A 217 29.59 -2.76 8.93
C PRO A 217 28.67 -3.39 9.99
N TRP A 218 28.28 -2.65 11.01
CA TRP A 218 27.36 -3.16 12.02
C TRP A 218 25.95 -3.44 11.47
N THR A 219 25.59 -2.84 10.34
CA THR A 219 24.26 -3.04 9.70
C THR A 219 24.15 -4.36 8.95
N ASP A 220 25.27 -4.98 8.54
CA ASP A 220 25.28 -6.19 7.69
C ASP A 220 24.51 -7.37 8.27
N LYS A 221 24.45 -7.48 9.61
CA LYS A 221 23.76 -8.57 10.31
C LYS A 221 22.26 -8.34 10.52
N ILE A 222 21.78 -7.11 10.25
CA ILE A 222 20.44 -6.70 10.62
C ILE A 222 19.63 -6.14 9.45
N PHE A 223 20.29 -5.81 8.33
CA PHE A 223 19.69 -5.18 7.16
C PHE A 223 20.35 -5.75 5.86
N PRO A 224 19.63 -5.91 4.74
CA PRO A 224 18.21 -5.57 4.54
C PRO A 224 17.22 -6.55 5.18
N ASP A 225 17.69 -7.75 5.48
CA ASP A 225 16.91 -8.83 6.12
C ASP A 225 17.37 -9.04 7.55
N GLY A 226 16.55 -9.68 8.38
CA GLY A 226 16.88 -10.02 9.75
C GLY A 226 16.04 -9.32 10.81
N LYS A 227 16.50 -9.33 12.05
CA LYS A 227 15.73 -8.91 13.23
C LYS A 227 15.22 -7.47 13.16
N LEU A 228 15.91 -6.58 12.45
CA LEU A 228 15.45 -5.21 12.25
C LEU A 228 14.14 -5.15 11.44
N VAL A 229 14.02 -6.01 10.42
CA VAL A 229 12.77 -6.14 9.64
C VAL A 229 11.64 -6.67 10.53
N ASP A 230 11.90 -7.72 11.30
CA ASP A 230 10.90 -8.35 12.16
C ASP A 230 10.33 -7.36 13.17
N ILE A 231 11.21 -6.62 13.87
CA ILE A 231 10.83 -5.59 14.83
C ILE A 231 10.07 -4.44 14.14
N SER A 232 10.56 -3.98 12.99
CA SER A 232 9.91 -2.90 12.23
C SER A 232 8.53 -3.30 11.73
N ALA A 233 8.35 -4.57 11.34
CA ALA A 233 7.08 -5.10 10.85
C ALA A 233 5.97 -5.08 11.92
N ILE A 234 6.33 -5.08 13.21
CA ILE A 234 5.37 -4.94 14.32
C ILE A 234 4.58 -3.64 14.21
N GLU A 235 5.17 -2.55 13.70
CA GLU A 235 4.46 -1.28 13.56
C GLU A 235 3.23 -1.41 12.66
N TYR A 236 3.27 -2.18 11.58
CA TYR A 236 2.09 -2.39 10.72
C TYR A 236 1.00 -3.19 11.43
N ILE A 237 1.37 -4.14 12.31
CA ILE A 237 0.43 -4.87 13.15
C ILE A 237 -0.20 -3.93 14.17
N LEU A 238 0.60 -3.11 14.84
CA LEU A 238 0.13 -2.14 15.84
C LEU A 238 -0.79 -1.06 15.27
N GLN A 239 -0.58 -0.66 14.00
CA GLN A 239 -1.43 0.31 13.31
C GLN A 239 -2.85 -0.22 13.01
N THR A 240 -3.04 -1.54 13.06
CA THR A 240 -4.29 -2.23 12.72
C THR A 240 -4.62 -3.31 13.75
N TYR A 241 -4.28 -3.08 15.02
CA TYR A 241 -4.37 -4.11 16.08
C TYR A 241 -5.81 -4.49 16.39
N THR A 242 -6.72 -3.53 16.58
CA THR A 242 -8.14 -3.78 16.83
C THR A 242 -8.95 -3.78 15.53
N ASP A 243 -10.14 -4.39 15.53
CA ASP A 243 -11.02 -4.37 14.36
C ASP A 243 -11.45 -2.95 13.99
N ARG A 244 -11.62 -2.04 14.98
CA ARG A 244 -11.87 -0.62 14.70
C ARG A 244 -10.67 0.05 14.02
N MET A 245 -9.45 -0.21 14.48
CA MET A 245 -8.24 0.28 13.81
C MET A 245 -8.11 -0.29 12.39
N LYS A 246 -8.46 -1.58 12.18
CA LYS A 246 -8.52 -2.15 10.83
C LYS A 246 -9.52 -1.43 9.95
N ARG A 247 -10.74 -1.15 10.44
CA ARG A 247 -11.75 -0.40 9.67
C ARG A 247 -11.24 0.97 9.26
N LEU A 248 -10.60 1.69 10.18
CA LEU A 248 -10.09 3.06 9.94
C LEU A 248 -8.85 3.13 9.05
N MET A 249 -7.99 2.11 9.05
CA MET A 249 -6.73 2.12 8.30
C MET A 249 -6.80 1.35 6.97
N GLY A 250 -7.17 0.08 7.01
CA GLY A 250 -7.28 -0.76 5.82
C GLY A 250 -8.70 -0.88 5.28
N GLY A 251 -9.69 -0.87 6.18
CA GLY A 251 -11.10 -1.07 5.85
C GLY A 251 -11.71 0.08 5.05
N ILE A 252 -11.21 1.29 5.20
CA ILE A 252 -11.60 2.45 4.38
C ILE A 252 -11.23 2.23 2.90
N TRP A 253 -10.07 1.61 2.63
CA TRP A 253 -9.64 1.28 1.27
C TRP A 253 -10.48 0.19 0.63
N ILE A 254 -10.85 -0.82 1.43
CA ILE A 254 -11.78 -1.88 1.01
C ILE A 254 -13.15 -1.28 0.71
N LYS A 255 -13.66 -0.39 1.58
CA LYS A 255 -14.91 0.33 1.35
C LYS A 255 -14.87 1.14 0.06
N THR A 256 -13.81 1.93 -0.15
CA THR A 256 -13.64 2.75 -1.35
C THR A 256 -13.68 1.89 -2.62
N PHE A 257 -13.01 0.73 -2.60
CA PHE A 257 -13.09 -0.22 -3.71
C PHE A 257 -14.53 -0.71 -3.94
N LEU A 258 -15.21 -1.12 -2.87
CA LEU A 258 -16.58 -1.61 -2.97
C LEU A 258 -17.57 -0.52 -3.41
N ASP A 259 -17.35 0.74 -3.01
CA ASP A 259 -18.13 1.89 -3.48
C ASP A 259 -17.95 2.08 -5.00
N HIS A 260 -16.71 1.99 -5.51
CA HIS A 260 -16.46 2.04 -6.95
C HIS A 260 -17.12 0.88 -7.71
N VAL A 261 -17.13 -0.32 -7.12
CA VAL A 261 -17.82 -1.48 -7.67
C VAL A 261 -19.33 -1.22 -7.71
N ASP A 262 -19.92 -0.74 -6.62
CA ASP A 262 -21.36 -0.45 -6.55
C ASP A 262 -21.77 0.69 -7.50
N ASP A 263 -20.90 1.68 -7.74
CA ASP A 263 -21.11 2.74 -8.74
C ASP A 263 -21.10 2.19 -10.17
N LEU A 264 -20.15 1.29 -10.47
CA LEU A 264 -20.09 0.62 -11.77
C LEU A 264 -21.33 -0.24 -12.00
N LEU A 265 -21.70 -1.10 -11.06
CA LEU A 265 -22.82 -2.05 -11.20
C LEU A 265 -24.19 -1.38 -11.22
N SER A 266 -24.33 -0.22 -10.58
CA SER A 266 -25.57 0.57 -10.61
C SER A 266 -25.67 1.51 -11.81
N GLY A 267 -24.65 1.57 -12.67
CA GLY A 267 -24.62 2.46 -13.83
C GLY A 267 -24.33 3.94 -13.52
N ARG A 268 -24.00 4.28 -12.27
CA ARG A 268 -23.64 5.67 -11.88
C ARG A 268 -22.31 6.13 -12.46
N ASN A 269 -21.33 5.23 -12.55
CA ASN A 269 -20.03 5.53 -13.11
C ASN A 269 -19.49 4.34 -13.92
N VAL A 270 -19.91 4.19 -15.14
CA VAL A 270 -19.52 3.07 -16.03
C VAL A 270 -18.22 3.33 -16.81
N GLU A 271 -17.76 4.58 -16.89
CA GLU A 271 -16.60 4.94 -17.68
C GLU A 271 -15.30 4.81 -16.89
N ARG A 272 -15.30 5.16 -15.59
CA ARG A 272 -14.10 5.14 -14.75
C ARG A 272 -13.81 3.73 -14.27
N LYS A 273 -12.73 3.17 -14.80
CA LYS A 273 -12.33 1.78 -14.57
C LYS A 273 -11.01 1.64 -13.81
N GLY A 274 -10.22 2.71 -13.73
CA GLY A 274 -8.92 2.72 -13.05
C GLY A 274 -8.83 3.79 -11.97
N PHE A 275 -8.52 3.37 -10.74
CA PHE A 275 -8.32 4.25 -9.59
C PHE A 275 -6.92 4.02 -9.03
N PHE A 276 -6.09 5.06 -9.01
CA PHE A 276 -4.69 4.99 -8.61
C PHE A 276 -4.43 5.95 -7.45
N TYR A 277 -4.00 5.41 -6.33
CA TYR A 277 -3.75 6.16 -5.11
C TYR A 277 -2.29 6.05 -4.70
N ALA A 278 -1.54 7.15 -4.77
CA ALA A 278 -0.18 7.21 -4.26
C ALA A 278 -0.18 7.58 -2.77
N SER A 279 0.44 6.72 -1.97
CA SER A 279 0.42 6.79 -0.52
C SER A 279 1.79 6.41 0.06
N ASN A 280 1.81 5.90 1.28
CA ASN A 280 3.00 5.38 1.95
C ASN A 280 2.86 3.88 2.28
N GLU A 281 3.92 3.27 2.81
CA GLU A 281 3.97 1.85 3.15
C GLU A 281 3.01 1.46 4.28
N ILE A 282 2.64 2.41 5.15
CA ILE A 282 1.73 2.17 6.26
C ILE A 282 0.37 1.74 5.73
N GLN A 283 -0.15 2.42 4.69
CA GLN A 283 -1.44 2.08 4.09
C GLN A 283 -1.39 0.72 3.39
N VAL A 284 -0.32 0.42 2.67
CA VAL A 284 -0.14 -0.91 2.03
C VAL A 284 -0.13 -2.00 3.10
N GLY A 285 0.67 -1.85 4.16
CA GLY A 285 0.71 -2.79 5.27
C GLY A 285 -0.63 -2.91 6.02
N ALA A 286 -1.32 -1.78 6.23
CA ALA A 286 -2.63 -1.75 6.87
C ALA A 286 -3.70 -2.50 6.07
N ILE A 287 -3.72 -2.35 4.75
CA ILE A 287 -4.66 -3.08 3.89
C ILE A 287 -4.35 -4.57 3.94
N LEU A 288 -3.08 -4.97 3.78
CA LEU A 288 -2.65 -6.38 3.85
C LEU A 288 -3.04 -7.03 5.19
N ASN A 289 -2.81 -6.33 6.31
CA ASN A 289 -3.16 -6.85 7.64
C ASN A 289 -4.68 -6.90 7.86
N THR A 290 -5.43 -5.93 7.34
CA THR A 290 -6.90 -5.94 7.40
C THR A 290 -7.50 -7.09 6.61
N LEU A 291 -6.91 -7.42 5.45
CA LEU A 291 -7.26 -8.60 4.64
C LEU A 291 -6.79 -9.93 5.26
N LYS A 292 -6.02 -9.89 6.36
CA LYS A 292 -5.39 -11.05 7.01
C LYS A 292 -4.43 -11.83 6.11
N VAL A 293 -3.78 -11.16 5.16
CA VAL A 293 -2.78 -11.73 4.25
C VAL A 293 -1.37 -11.16 4.49
N TYR A 294 -1.22 -10.28 5.47
CA TYR A 294 0.06 -9.71 5.83
C TYR A 294 0.98 -10.78 6.43
N LYS A 295 2.13 -10.97 5.82
CA LYS A 295 3.28 -11.66 6.41
C LYS A 295 4.29 -10.59 6.81
N PRO A 296 4.96 -10.69 7.98
CA PRO A 296 5.91 -9.66 8.41
C PRO A 296 6.94 -9.32 7.34
N HIS A 297 6.89 -8.11 6.83
CA HIS A 297 7.83 -7.50 5.89
C HIS A 297 7.61 -6.00 5.85
N ILE A 298 8.54 -5.28 5.26
CA ILE A 298 8.39 -3.86 4.96
C ILE A 298 7.95 -3.71 3.50
N PRO A 299 6.74 -3.21 3.20
CA PRO A 299 6.36 -2.94 1.82
C PRO A 299 7.39 -2.05 1.12
N GLY A 300 8.03 -2.55 0.04
CA GLY A 300 9.14 -1.89 -0.66
C GLY A 300 8.74 -0.60 -1.38
N TYR A 301 9.71 0.18 -1.85
CA TYR A 301 9.45 1.36 -2.69
C TYR A 301 8.66 1.00 -3.94
N ALA A 302 7.65 1.81 -4.26
CA ALA A 302 6.69 1.58 -5.34
C ALA A 302 5.90 0.26 -5.23
N SER A 303 5.90 -0.41 -4.04
CA SER A 303 5.01 -1.55 -3.83
C SER A 303 3.56 -1.14 -4.04
N THR A 304 2.80 -2.03 -4.67
CA THR A 304 1.45 -1.70 -5.14
C THR A 304 0.49 -2.82 -4.80
N LEU A 305 -0.56 -2.51 -4.05
CA LEU A 305 -1.67 -3.41 -3.78
C LEU A 305 -2.84 -3.05 -4.70
N ILE A 306 -3.36 -4.04 -5.41
CA ILE A 306 -4.39 -3.85 -6.43
C ILE A 306 -5.58 -4.73 -6.10
N PHE A 307 -6.77 -4.13 -6.02
CA PHE A 307 -8.04 -4.84 -6.10
C PHE A 307 -8.48 -4.86 -7.56
N GLU A 308 -8.78 -6.02 -8.10
CA GLU A 308 -9.33 -6.22 -9.44
C GLU A 308 -10.76 -6.77 -9.33
N LEU A 309 -11.72 -6.12 -9.98
CA LEU A 309 -13.06 -6.66 -10.20
C LEU A 309 -13.06 -7.38 -11.54
N HIS A 310 -13.44 -8.64 -11.52
CA HIS A 310 -13.59 -9.49 -12.72
C HIS A 310 -15.05 -9.86 -12.92
N GLU A 311 -15.46 -10.05 -14.17
CA GLU A 311 -16.76 -10.58 -14.55
C GLU A 311 -16.59 -11.84 -15.39
N SER A 312 -17.36 -12.86 -15.09
CA SER A 312 -17.47 -14.09 -15.88
C SER A 312 -18.88 -14.66 -15.73
N ASN A 313 -19.57 -14.90 -16.86
CA ASN A 313 -20.93 -15.45 -16.90
C ASN A 313 -21.94 -14.65 -16.01
N ASP A 314 -21.92 -13.35 -16.11
CA ASP A 314 -22.76 -12.42 -15.30
C ASP A 314 -22.51 -12.49 -13.78
N GLU A 315 -21.46 -13.15 -13.33
CA GLU A 315 -21.01 -13.18 -11.94
C GLU A 315 -19.74 -12.36 -11.75
N TYR A 316 -19.60 -11.74 -10.56
CA TYR A 316 -18.49 -10.85 -10.25
C TYR A 316 -17.56 -11.48 -9.21
N TYR A 317 -16.25 -11.27 -9.43
CA TYR A 317 -15.18 -11.82 -8.61
C TYR A 317 -14.15 -10.75 -8.29
N VAL A 318 -13.52 -10.88 -7.13
CA VAL A 318 -12.44 -9.99 -6.69
C VAL A 318 -11.14 -10.77 -6.62
N LYS A 319 -10.08 -10.21 -7.20
CA LYS A 319 -8.69 -10.62 -6.96
C LYS A 319 -7.95 -9.52 -6.20
N VAL A 320 -7.05 -9.95 -5.31
CA VAL A 320 -6.13 -9.07 -4.62
C VAL A 320 -4.72 -9.39 -5.07
N VAL A 321 -4.10 -8.44 -5.77
CA VAL A 321 -2.77 -8.57 -6.37
C VAL A 321 -1.81 -7.65 -5.66
N TYR A 322 -0.64 -8.15 -5.30
CA TYR A 322 0.42 -7.37 -4.67
C TYR A 322 1.69 -7.43 -5.50
N ILE A 323 2.17 -6.27 -5.91
CA ILE A 323 3.46 -6.08 -6.57
C ILE A 323 4.41 -5.51 -5.52
N ASN A 324 5.44 -6.27 -5.19
CA ASN A 324 6.49 -5.81 -4.27
C ASN A 324 7.85 -6.12 -4.90
N GLU A 325 8.61 -5.07 -5.18
CA GLU A 325 9.83 -5.15 -5.98
C GLU A 325 9.54 -5.76 -7.37
N ASN A 326 10.09 -6.96 -7.65
CA ASN A 326 9.87 -7.68 -8.91
C ASN A 326 8.90 -8.86 -8.77
N ASN A 327 8.30 -9.03 -7.57
CA ASN A 327 7.42 -10.15 -7.29
C ASN A 327 5.96 -9.73 -7.41
N LEU A 328 5.18 -10.54 -8.12
CA LEU A 328 3.72 -10.43 -8.17
C LEU A 328 3.13 -11.59 -7.37
N THR A 329 2.27 -11.27 -6.41
CA THR A 329 1.57 -12.26 -5.57
C THR A 329 0.08 -12.04 -5.70
N GLU A 330 -0.67 -13.09 -5.99
CA GLU A 330 -2.14 -13.11 -5.85
C GLU A 330 -2.50 -13.72 -4.51
N PHE A 331 -3.28 -13.00 -3.70
CA PHE A 331 -3.65 -13.46 -2.38
C PHE A 331 -4.95 -14.25 -2.37
N VAL A 332 -4.98 -15.32 -1.58
CA VAL A 332 -6.22 -15.95 -1.14
C VAL A 332 -6.67 -15.27 0.14
N VAL A 333 -7.72 -14.46 0.07
CA VAL A 333 -8.29 -13.81 1.26
C VAL A 333 -8.94 -14.88 2.15
N PRO A 334 -8.65 -14.95 3.45
CA PRO A 334 -9.22 -15.95 4.34
C PRO A 334 -10.75 -15.96 4.31
N GLY A 335 -11.31 -17.14 4.01
CA GLY A 335 -12.74 -17.34 3.78
C GLY A 335 -13.14 -17.39 2.30
N CYS A 336 -12.22 -17.09 1.38
CA CYS A 336 -12.34 -17.38 -0.04
C CYS A 336 -11.71 -18.73 -0.37
N GLU A 337 -12.20 -19.42 -1.37
CA GLU A 337 -11.71 -20.75 -1.78
C GLU A 337 -10.41 -20.69 -2.58
N SER A 338 -10.19 -19.56 -3.28
CA SER A 338 -9.02 -19.33 -4.12
C SER A 338 -8.67 -17.85 -4.18
N SER A 339 -7.64 -17.47 -4.96
CA SER A 339 -7.30 -16.06 -5.22
C SER A 339 -8.40 -15.31 -5.99
N VAL A 340 -9.33 -16.04 -6.61
CA VAL A 340 -10.52 -15.50 -7.26
C VAL A 340 -11.71 -15.70 -6.33
N CYS A 341 -12.09 -14.66 -5.62
CA CYS A 341 -13.16 -14.70 -4.62
C CYS A 341 -14.45 -14.10 -5.19
N SER A 342 -15.61 -14.79 -5.05
CA SER A 342 -16.87 -14.15 -5.46
C SER A 342 -17.08 -12.84 -4.72
N LEU A 343 -17.61 -11.81 -5.39
CA LEU A 343 -17.85 -10.49 -4.80
C LEU A 343 -18.70 -10.58 -3.53
N GLU A 344 -19.72 -11.46 -3.53
CA GLU A 344 -20.58 -11.72 -2.37
C GLU A 344 -19.78 -12.28 -1.19
N THR A 345 -18.95 -13.31 -1.43
CA THR A 345 -18.09 -13.90 -0.41
C THR A 345 -17.08 -12.87 0.10
N PHE A 346 -16.45 -12.09 -0.79
CA PHE A 346 -15.50 -11.05 -0.44
C PHE A 346 -16.16 -10.01 0.49
N LYS A 347 -17.32 -9.49 0.14
CA LYS A 347 -18.12 -8.57 1.00
C LYS A 347 -18.43 -9.21 2.36
N LYS A 348 -18.83 -10.48 2.37
CA LYS A 348 -19.23 -11.21 3.59
C LYS A 348 -18.06 -11.43 4.55
N VAL A 349 -16.92 -11.93 4.07
CA VAL A 349 -15.76 -12.26 4.93
C VAL A 349 -15.07 -11.01 5.50
N LEU A 350 -15.18 -9.88 4.82
CA LEU A 350 -14.56 -8.61 5.25
C LEU A 350 -15.54 -7.66 5.96
N LYS A 351 -16.81 -8.03 6.12
CA LYS A 351 -17.87 -7.17 6.69
C LYS A 351 -17.46 -6.48 8.00
N ASN A 352 -16.80 -7.19 8.90
CA ASN A 352 -16.47 -6.67 10.24
C ASN A 352 -15.28 -5.67 10.21
N VAL A 353 -14.45 -5.73 9.18
CA VAL A 353 -13.25 -4.90 9.03
C VAL A 353 -13.38 -3.88 7.89
N THR A 354 -14.42 -3.94 7.09
CA THR A 354 -14.77 -2.89 6.13
C THR A 354 -15.40 -1.72 6.89
N MET A 355 -14.90 -0.50 6.68
CA MET A 355 -15.45 0.70 7.31
C MET A 355 -16.88 0.94 6.82
N GLN A 356 -17.79 1.28 7.73
CA GLN A 356 -19.16 1.66 7.39
C GLN A 356 -19.34 3.19 7.48
N SER A 357 -18.83 3.79 8.53
CA SER A 357 -18.87 5.23 8.76
C SER A 357 -17.64 5.66 9.54
N PHE A 358 -16.92 6.64 9.00
CA PHE A 358 -15.77 7.25 9.67
C PHE A 358 -16.19 7.91 11.00
N ASP A 359 -17.31 8.62 11.01
CA ASP A 359 -17.79 9.32 12.20
C ASP A 359 -18.13 8.36 13.34
N ILE A 360 -18.80 7.25 13.03
CA ILE A 360 -19.14 6.21 14.03
C ILE A 360 -17.84 5.59 14.60
N ASP A 361 -16.93 5.19 13.74
CA ASP A 361 -15.69 4.54 14.19
C ASP A 361 -14.79 5.53 14.97
N CYS A 362 -14.81 6.81 14.62
CA CYS A 362 -14.06 7.86 15.34
C CYS A 362 -14.76 8.44 16.55
N GLY A 363 -16.04 8.10 16.80
CA GLY A 363 -16.82 8.65 17.92
C GLY A 363 -17.24 10.11 17.72
N ARG A 364 -17.27 10.60 16.47
CA ARG A 364 -17.74 11.94 16.15
C ARG A 364 -19.26 11.97 16.19
N LYS A 365 -19.81 13.00 16.86
CA LYS A 365 -21.26 13.29 16.85
C LYS A 365 -21.53 14.32 15.76
N GLY A 366 -22.06 13.90 14.62
CA GLY A 366 -22.51 14.81 13.55
C GLY A 366 -22.27 14.25 12.15
N ASN A 367 -23.20 14.54 11.25
CA ASN A 367 -23.13 14.17 9.84
C ASN A 367 -22.04 14.97 9.12
N PHE A 368 -20.86 14.41 8.98
CA PHE A 368 -19.96 14.79 7.89
C PHE A 368 -20.22 13.83 6.74
N SER A 369 -20.94 14.29 5.72
CA SER A 369 -20.92 13.61 4.44
C SER A 369 -19.46 13.59 3.97
N ILE A 370 -18.95 12.40 3.62
CA ILE A 370 -17.77 12.31 2.77
C ILE A 370 -18.17 13.09 1.52
N ILE A 371 -17.55 14.26 1.31
CA ILE A 371 -17.77 15.05 0.12
C ILE A 371 -17.36 14.14 -1.03
N ASP A 372 -18.31 13.88 -1.93
CA ASP A 372 -18.11 13.16 -3.17
C ASP A 372 -16.93 13.83 -3.92
N LEU A 373 -15.78 13.15 -3.94
CA LEU A 373 -14.60 13.54 -4.70
C LEU A 373 -14.55 12.75 -6.01
#